data_1f4ad4f3d51cc6812b07e722ab31c46b
#
_entry.id   1f4ad4f3d51cc6812b07e722ab31c46b
#
_cell.length_a   1.000
_cell.length_b   1.000
_cell.length_c   1.000
_cell.angle_alpha   90.00
_cell.angle_beta   90.00
_cell.angle_gamma   90.00
#
_symmetry.space_group_name_H-M   'P 1'
#
loop_
_entity.id
_entity.type
_entity.pdbx_description
1 polymer ?
#
loop_
_entity_poly.entity_id
_entity_poly.type
_entity_poly.pdbx_seq_one_letter_code
_entity_poly.pdbx_strand_id
1 'polypeptide(L)'
;MSVSGRFSEKVMVVTGAAQGIGWRVAERAAAEGARVVLVDRSSDVHEQACALVSRGYSAMATQADLEAYPEAERALAEGHAAFGRIDILINNVGGTIWTKPYARYTEEEIEKEVRRSLFPTLWCCRAVLPYMLAAGGGSIVNVSSVATRGIYRVPYSAAKGGVNALTQSLAMEYGEAGIRVVATAPGGTDAPARRIPRNPAEPSAQERDWYQGVVDQTVSSSLMKRYGTLDEQSAAILFLASDEASYITGTVLPVAGGDPG
;
A
#
# COMPACT_ATOMS: atom_id res chain seq x y z
N MET A 1 20.93 -12.96 1.08
CA MET A 1 20.44 -14.06 1.93
C MET A 1 18.97 -13.81 2.14
N SER A 2 18.06 -14.73 1.75
CA SER A 2 16.67 -14.62 2.18
C SER A 2 16.65 -14.89 3.68
N VAL A 3 16.13 -13.97 4.49
CA VAL A 3 15.89 -14.20 5.92
C VAL A 3 14.68 -15.14 5.98
N SER A 4 14.92 -16.44 5.82
CA SER A 4 13.89 -17.47 5.91
C SER A 4 13.28 -17.42 7.32
N GLY A 5 11.96 -17.29 7.40
CA GLY A 5 11.24 -17.34 8.67
C GLY A 5 11.06 -16.01 9.41
N ARG A 6 11.39 -14.83 8.81
CA ARG A 6 11.23 -13.52 9.45
C ARG A 6 9.79 -13.22 9.90
N PHE A 7 8.80 -13.78 9.21
CA PHE A 7 7.38 -13.65 9.52
C PHE A 7 6.73 -14.96 9.96
N SER A 8 7.53 -15.94 10.45
CA SER A 8 6.99 -17.18 11.00
C SER A 8 5.95 -16.88 12.08
N GLU A 9 4.81 -17.60 12.04
CA GLU A 9 3.65 -17.44 12.93
C GLU A 9 2.93 -16.07 12.85
N LYS A 10 3.35 -15.15 12.00
CA LYS A 10 2.67 -13.87 11.81
C LYS A 10 1.57 -13.98 10.75
N VAL A 11 0.47 -13.28 10.98
CA VAL A 11 -0.60 -13.08 10.00
C VAL A 11 -0.49 -11.68 9.42
N MET A 12 -0.32 -11.61 8.10
CA MET A 12 -0.15 -10.35 7.37
C MET A 12 -1.32 -10.13 6.41
N VAL A 13 -2.04 -9.04 6.58
CA VAL A 13 -3.04 -8.57 5.62
C VAL A 13 -2.38 -7.60 4.64
N VAL A 14 -2.53 -7.85 3.34
CA VAL A 14 -2.00 -6.98 2.27
C VAL A 14 -3.15 -6.51 1.39
N THR A 15 -3.35 -5.19 1.34
CA THR A 15 -4.39 -4.59 0.50
C THR A 15 -3.85 -4.19 -0.87
N GLY A 16 -4.70 -4.25 -1.92
CA GLY A 16 -4.26 -4.03 -3.30
C GLY A 16 -3.32 -5.14 -3.76
N ALA A 17 -3.59 -6.38 -3.36
CA ALA A 17 -2.69 -7.52 -3.51
C ALA A 17 -2.85 -8.31 -4.83
N ALA A 18 -3.75 -7.90 -5.74
CA ALA A 18 -3.93 -8.58 -7.01
C ALA A 18 -2.76 -8.34 -8.00
N GLN A 19 -1.98 -7.26 -7.83
CA GLN A 19 -0.89 -6.92 -8.74
C GLN A 19 0.12 -5.93 -8.12
N GLY A 20 1.26 -5.69 -8.80
CA GLY A 20 2.24 -4.65 -8.48
C GLY A 20 2.89 -4.82 -7.11
N ILE A 21 3.07 -3.70 -6.38
CA ILE A 21 3.76 -3.69 -5.08
C ILE A 21 3.04 -4.61 -4.07
N GLY A 22 1.70 -4.53 -3.99
CA GLY A 22 0.93 -5.35 -3.05
C GLY A 22 1.11 -6.85 -3.28
N TRP A 23 1.01 -7.30 -4.53
CA TRP A 23 1.30 -8.68 -4.88
C TRP A 23 2.74 -9.09 -4.51
N ARG A 24 3.74 -8.26 -4.87
CA ARG A 24 5.14 -8.57 -4.57
C ARG A 24 5.42 -8.64 -3.06
N VAL A 25 4.77 -7.79 -2.27
CA VAL A 25 4.85 -7.86 -0.80
C VAL A 25 4.24 -9.17 -0.30
N ALA A 26 3.03 -9.53 -0.75
CA ALA A 26 2.34 -10.74 -0.33
C ALA A 26 3.15 -12.01 -0.66
N GLU A 27 3.68 -12.08 -1.89
CA GLU A 27 4.51 -13.20 -2.36
C GLU A 27 5.78 -13.37 -1.52
N ARG A 28 6.50 -12.29 -1.24
CA ARG A 28 7.71 -12.33 -0.42
C ARG A 28 7.43 -12.62 1.04
N ALA A 29 6.36 -12.03 1.59
CA ALA A 29 5.95 -12.31 2.97
C ALA A 29 5.62 -13.80 3.18
N ALA A 30 4.89 -14.41 2.24
CA ALA A 30 4.59 -15.84 2.27
C ALA A 30 5.87 -16.68 2.21
N ALA A 31 6.83 -16.33 1.35
CA ALA A 31 8.12 -17.03 1.25
C ALA A 31 8.99 -16.87 2.51
N GLU A 32 8.75 -15.82 3.31
CA GLU A 32 9.41 -15.56 4.59
C GLU A 32 8.59 -16.06 5.81
N GLY A 33 7.56 -16.90 5.56
CA GLY A 33 6.83 -17.64 6.59
C GLY A 33 5.52 -17.02 7.08
N ALA A 34 5.07 -15.89 6.52
CA ALA A 34 3.79 -15.30 6.88
C ALA A 34 2.59 -16.14 6.39
N ARG A 35 1.52 -16.16 7.20
CA ARG A 35 0.17 -16.48 6.73
C ARG A 35 -0.43 -15.19 6.12
N VAL A 36 -0.80 -15.21 4.84
CA VAL A 36 -1.12 -13.98 4.12
C VAL A 36 -2.60 -13.90 3.76
N VAL A 37 -3.23 -12.78 4.09
CA VAL A 37 -4.57 -12.41 3.65
C VAL A 37 -4.43 -11.37 2.54
N LEU A 38 -4.77 -11.77 1.32
CA LEU A 38 -4.74 -10.90 0.14
C LEU A 38 -6.10 -10.22 -0.01
N VAL A 39 -6.13 -8.89 -0.06
CA VAL A 39 -7.37 -8.12 -0.24
C VAL A 39 -7.26 -7.24 -1.47
N ASP A 40 -8.23 -7.36 -2.39
CA ASP A 40 -8.32 -6.50 -3.58
C ASP A 40 -9.78 -6.41 -4.03
N ARG A 41 -10.12 -5.35 -4.78
CA ARG A 41 -11.45 -5.25 -5.40
C ARG A 41 -11.60 -6.15 -6.64
N SER A 42 -10.48 -6.55 -7.25
CA SER A 42 -10.49 -7.46 -8.39
C SER A 42 -10.57 -8.90 -7.94
N SER A 43 -11.35 -9.70 -8.68
CA SER A 43 -11.39 -11.15 -8.52
C SER A 43 -10.04 -11.85 -8.77
N ASP A 44 -9.10 -11.21 -9.49
CA ASP A 44 -7.75 -11.73 -9.73
C ASP A 44 -7.01 -12.04 -8.40
N VAL A 45 -7.43 -11.44 -7.29
CA VAL A 45 -6.86 -11.71 -5.97
C VAL A 45 -6.99 -13.19 -5.57
N HIS A 46 -8.03 -13.88 -6.03
CA HIS A 46 -8.22 -15.31 -5.78
C HIS A 46 -7.19 -16.15 -6.55
N GLU A 47 -6.89 -15.78 -7.81
CA GLU A 47 -5.82 -16.42 -8.59
C GLU A 47 -4.48 -16.31 -7.87
N GLN A 48 -4.17 -15.12 -7.34
CA GLN A 48 -2.93 -14.87 -6.60
C GLN A 48 -2.84 -15.72 -5.32
N ALA A 49 -3.93 -15.82 -4.55
CA ALA A 49 -3.94 -16.68 -3.37
C ALA A 49 -3.76 -18.16 -3.74
N CYS A 50 -4.44 -18.64 -4.79
CA CYS A 50 -4.24 -19.99 -5.31
C CYS A 50 -2.79 -20.25 -5.74
N ALA A 51 -2.15 -19.27 -6.38
CA ALA A 51 -0.74 -19.37 -6.76
C ALA A 51 0.20 -19.50 -5.55
N LEU A 52 -0.09 -18.83 -4.43
CA LEU A 52 0.67 -19.02 -3.18
C LEU A 52 0.42 -20.40 -2.56
N VAL A 53 -0.84 -20.81 -2.47
CA VAL A 53 -1.23 -22.10 -1.89
C VAL A 53 -0.62 -23.27 -2.69
N SER A 54 -0.60 -23.21 -4.03
CA SER A 54 0.01 -24.23 -4.88
C SER A 54 1.53 -24.39 -4.68
N ARG A 55 2.18 -23.33 -4.15
CA ARG A 55 3.61 -23.34 -3.76
C ARG A 55 3.83 -23.78 -2.31
N GLY A 56 2.77 -24.19 -1.60
CA GLY A 56 2.82 -24.67 -0.22
C GLY A 56 2.76 -23.57 0.85
N TYR A 57 2.43 -22.33 0.48
CA TYR A 57 2.28 -21.24 1.43
C TYR A 57 0.86 -21.14 2.00
N SER A 58 0.73 -20.59 3.19
CA SER A 58 -0.57 -20.34 3.82
C SER A 58 -1.11 -18.99 3.38
N ALA A 59 -2.13 -18.99 2.53
CA ALA A 59 -2.71 -17.77 1.99
C ALA A 59 -4.22 -17.91 1.79
N MET A 60 -4.95 -16.79 1.91
CA MET A 60 -6.34 -16.65 1.51
C MET A 60 -6.56 -15.33 0.79
N ALA A 61 -7.68 -15.21 0.07
CA ALA A 61 -8.08 -13.99 -0.58
C ALA A 61 -9.46 -13.55 -0.15
N THR A 62 -9.65 -12.23 -0.02
CA THR A 62 -10.95 -11.59 0.14
C THR A 62 -11.11 -10.53 -0.94
N GLN A 63 -12.15 -10.67 -1.77
CA GLN A 63 -12.51 -9.62 -2.71
C GLN A 63 -13.33 -8.55 -1.98
N ALA A 64 -12.81 -7.29 -1.95
CA ALA A 64 -13.45 -6.17 -1.24
C ALA A 64 -13.09 -4.83 -1.87
N ASP A 65 -14.06 -3.92 -2.01
CA ASP A 65 -13.81 -2.53 -2.37
C ASP A 65 -13.58 -1.69 -1.11
N LEU A 66 -12.33 -1.46 -0.79
CA LEU A 66 -11.89 -0.78 0.42
C LEU A 66 -12.18 0.73 0.43
N GLU A 67 -12.80 1.28 -0.62
CA GLU A 67 -13.33 2.64 -0.60
C GLU A 67 -14.58 2.76 0.32
N ALA A 68 -15.15 1.63 0.75
CA ALA A 68 -16.26 1.54 1.69
C ALA A 68 -15.84 0.90 3.02
N TYR A 69 -16.17 1.56 4.15
CA TYR A 69 -15.79 1.06 5.49
C TYR A 69 -16.32 -0.36 5.81
N PRO A 70 -17.59 -0.69 5.53
CA PRO A 70 -18.11 -2.05 5.82
C PRO A 70 -17.34 -3.15 5.10
N GLU A 71 -16.83 -2.89 3.89
CA GLU A 71 -16.03 -3.84 3.13
C GLU A 71 -14.63 -4.03 3.75
N ALA A 72 -14.02 -2.95 4.25
CA ALA A 72 -12.77 -3.03 4.98
C ALA A 72 -12.94 -3.83 6.28
N GLU A 73 -14.01 -3.56 7.04
CA GLU A 73 -14.33 -4.28 8.28
C GLU A 73 -14.56 -5.77 8.01
N ARG A 74 -15.35 -6.11 6.98
CA ARG A 74 -15.60 -7.50 6.57
C ARG A 74 -14.31 -8.21 6.18
N ALA A 75 -13.47 -7.59 5.35
CA ALA A 75 -12.23 -8.21 4.88
C ALA A 75 -11.25 -8.52 6.03
N LEU A 76 -11.11 -7.61 6.99
CA LEU A 76 -10.27 -7.83 8.17
C LEU A 76 -10.86 -8.91 9.10
N ALA A 77 -12.19 -8.92 9.28
CA ALA A 77 -12.89 -9.94 10.07
C ALA A 77 -12.72 -11.35 9.48
N GLU A 78 -12.84 -11.50 8.16
CA GLU A 78 -12.61 -12.78 7.44
C GLU A 78 -11.16 -13.26 7.63
N GLY A 79 -10.18 -12.37 7.49
CA GLY A 79 -8.77 -12.69 7.73
C GLY A 79 -8.49 -13.12 9.17
N HIS A 80 -9.07 -12.40 10.13
CA HIS A 80 -8.98 -12.77 11.54
C HIS A 80 -9.66 -14.12 11.85
N ALA A 81 -10.85 -14.36 11.29
CA ALA A 81 -11.56 -15.61 11.50
C ALA A 81 -10.80 -16.83 10.95
N ALA A 82 -10.10 -16.65 9.82
CA ALA A 82 -9.33 -17.72 9.18
C ALA A 82 -8.06 -18.09 9.94
N PHE A 83 -7.35 -17.11 10.52
CA PHE A 83 -6.03 -17.33 11.11
C PHE A 83 -5.93 -17.02 12.61
N GLY A 84 -7.01 -16.56 13.24
CA GLY A 84 -7.12 -16.31 14.67
C GLY A 84 -6.42 -15.04 15.18
N ARG A 85 -5.71 -14.31 14.31
CA ARG A 85 -4.99 -13.08 14.66
C ARG A 85 -4.71 -12.23 13.42
N ILE A 86 -4.34 -10.98 13.62
CA ILE A 86 -3.74 -10.10 12.60
C ILE A 86 -2.58 -9.36 13.27
N ASP A 87 -1.35 -9.63 12.81
CA ASP A 87 -0.13 -9.03 13.36
C ASP A 87 0.33 -7.83 12.55
N ILE A 88 0.10 -7.88 11.23
CA ILE A 88 0.65 -6.92 10.28
C ILE A 88 -0.44 -6.52 9.29
N LEU A 89 -0.58 -5.21 9.07
CA LEU A 89 -1.41 -4.64 8.01
C LEU A 89 -0.56 -3.83 7.05
N ILE A 90 -0.62 -4.17 5.75
CA ILE A 90 0.01 -3.40 4.68
C ILE A 90 -1.09 -2.69 3.87
N ASN A 91 -1.22 -1.39 4.05
CA ASN A 91 -2.14 -0.54 3.31
C ASN A 91 -1.49 -0.07 2.02
N ASN A 92 -1.73 -0.78 0.92
CA ASN A 92 -1.12 -0.47 -0.37
C ASN A 92 -2.13 0.03 -1.43
N VAL A 93 -3.44 -0.01 -1.15
CA VAL A 93 -4.44 0.51 -2.10
C VAL A 93 -4.26 2.01 -2.33
N GLY A 94 -4.31 2.41 -3.59
CA GLY A 94 -4.20 3.79 -4.04
C GLY A 94 -3.54 3.92 -5.40
N GLY A 95 -3.35 5.16 -5.80
CA GLY A 95 -2.65 5.52 -7.05
C GLY A 95 -3.44 6.48 -7.90
N THR A 96 -2.72 7.35 -8.60
CA THR A 96 -3.25 8.38 -9.50
C THR A 96 -4.19 7.79 -10.54
N ILE A 97 -5.37 8.35 -10.69
CA ILE A 97 -6.37 8.00 -11.72
C ILE A 97 -6.16 8.89 -12.95
N TRP A 98 -6.05 10.19 -12.74
CA TRP A 98 -5.85 11.19 -13.79
C TRP A 98 -4.55 11.96 -13.59
N THR A 99 -3.95 12.33 -14.74
CA THR A 99 -2.74 13.16 -14.78
C THR A 99 -3.03 14.38 -15.65
N LYS A 100 -3.27 15.54 -15.02
CA LYS A 100 -3.59 16.80 -15.71
C LYS A 100 -3.39 18.02 -14.81
N PRO A 101 -3.30 19.26 -15.37
CA PRO A 101 -3.26 20.49 -14.59
C PRO A 101 -4.44 20.59 -13.62
N TYR A 102 -4.19 21.06 -12.39
CA TYR A 102 -5.21 21.11 -11.34
C TYR A 102 -6.48 21.87 -11.75
N ALA A 103 -6.33 22.97 -12.46
CA ALA A 103 -7.46 23.77 -12.95
C ALA A 103 -8.39 23.03 -13.95
N ARG A 104 -8.00 21.82 -14.39
CA ARG A 104 -8.79 20.99 -15.30
C ARG A 104 -9.45 19.77 -14.62
N TYR A 105 -9.23 19.61 -13.32
CA TYR A 105 -9.95 18.59 -12.56
C TYR A 105 -11.40 19.04 -12.32
N THR A 106 -12.33 18.12 -12.52
CA THR A 106 -13.72 18.32 -12.07
C THR A 106 -13.83 18.00 -10.58
N GLU A 107 -14.91 18.44 -9.94
CA GLU A 107 -15.22 18.12 -8.55
C GLU A 107 -15.25 16.59 -8.32
N GLU A 108 -15.95 15.87 -9.18
CA GLU A 108 -16.06 14.40 -9.13
C GLU A 108 -14.71 13.69 -9.25
N GLU A 109 -13.82 14.18 -10.11
CA GLU A 109 -12.48 13.62 -10.25
C GLU A 109 -11.61 13.85 -9.01
N ILE A 110 -11.73 15.04 -8.39
CA ILE A 110 -11.04 15.33 -7.13
C ILE A 110 -11.52 14.38 -6.03
N GLU A 111 -12.81 14.24 -5.88
CA GLU A 111 -13.40 13.31 -4.89
C GLU A 111 -12.96 11.86 -5.11
N LYS A 112 -13.00 11.39 -6.35
CA LYS A 112 -12.57 10.02 -6.69
C LYS A 112 -11.09 9.77 -6.41
N GLU A 113 -10.21 10.74 -6.70
CA GLU A 113 -8.77 10.62 -6.39
C GLU A 113 -8.54 10.52 -4.88
N VAL A 114 -9.21 11.39 -4.10
CA VAL A 114 -9.08 11.39 -2.63
C VAL A 114 -9.68 10.10 -2.05
N ARG A 115 -10.87 9.72 -2.49
CA ARG A 115 -11.54 8.49 -2.06
C ARG A 115 -10.68 7.27 -2.32
N ARG A 116 -10.16 7.13 -3.54
CA ARG A 116 -9.30 6.01 -3.94
C ARG A 116 -8.00 5.92 -3.16
N SER A 117 -7.36 7.06 -2.85
CA SER A 117 -5.97 7.07 -2.38
C SER A 117 -5.81 7.33 -0.88
N LEU A 118 -6.90 7.70 -0.18
CA LEU A 118 -6.89 7.97 1.27
C LEU A 118 -7.83 7.03 2.05
N PHE A 119 -9.09 6.88 1.61
CA PHE A 119 -10.12 6.18 2.39
C PHE A 119 -9.80 4.71 2.66
N PRO A 120 -9.25 3.91 1.72
CA PRO A 120 -8.85 2.53 2.03
C PRO A 120 -7.88 2.43 3.21
N THR A 121 -6.92 3.35 3.29
CA THR A 121 -5.96 3.37 4.42
C THR A 121 -6.66 3.76 5.72
N LEU A 122 -7.52 4.79 5.72
CA LEU A 122 -8.31 5.19 6.90
C LEU A 122 -9.16 4.02 7.42
N TRP A 123 -9.90 3.37 6.52
CA TRP A 123 -10.84 2.32 6.88
C TRP A 123 -10.14 1.06 7.38
N CYS A 124 -9.08 0.60 6.69
CA CYS A 124 -8.35 -0.58 7.11
C CYS A 124 -7.59 -0.35 8.43
N CYS A 125 -7.01 0.83 8.65
CA CYS A 125 -6.42 1.19 9.95
C CYS A 125 -7.46 1.11 11.06
N ARG A 126 -8.64 1.74 10.87
CA ARG A 126 -9.72 1.67 11.87
C ARG A 126 -10.18 0.24 12.14
N ALA A 127 -10.35 -0.57 11.08
CA ALA A 127 -10.87 -1.92 11.18
C ALA A 127 -9.87 -2.91 11.83
N VAL A 128 -8.55 -2.70 11.69
CA VAL A 128 -7.54 -3.60 12.27
C VAL A 128 -7.28 -3.34 13.75
N LEU A 129 -7.43 -2.09 14.20
CA LEU A 129 -7.06 -1.67 15.56
C LEU A 129 -7.69 -2.52 16.68
N PRO A 130 -8.98 -2.90 16.64
CA PRO A 130 -9.55 -3.75 17.69
C PRO A 130 -8.81 -5.09 17.84
N TYR A 131 -8.39 -5.70 16.72
CA TYR A 131 -7.67 -6.97 16.74
C TYR A 131 -6.25 -6.82 17.28
N MET A 132 -5.53 -5.77 16.87
CA MET A 132 -4.18 -5.50 17.35
C MET A 132 -4.16 -5.10 18.83
N LEU A 133 -5.13 -4.31 19.29
CA LEU A 133 -5.27 -3.96 20.71
C LEU A 133 -5.55 -5.20 21.56
N ALA A 134 -6.45 -6.08 21.13
CA ALA A 134 -6.73 -7.34 21.82
C ALA A 134 -5.51 -8.29 21.84
N ALA A 135 -4.65 -8.23 20.83
CA ALA A 135 -3.42 -9.01 20.75
C ALA A 135 -2.23 -8.38 21.53
N GLY A 136 -2.37 -7.15 22.03
CA GLY A 136 -1.32 -6.42 22.74
C GLY A 136 -0.22 -5.85 21.84
N GLY A 137 -0.50 -5.63 20.54
CA GLY A 137 0.44 -5.01 19.62
C GLY A 137 0.21 -5.38 18.16
N GLY A 138 0.99 -4.75 17.27
CA GLY A 138 0.94 -5.01 15.84
C GLY A 138 1.80 -4.03 15.04
N SER A 139 1.85 -4.22 13.73
CA SER A 139 2.57 -3.34 12.82
C SER A 139 1.69 -2.93 11.64
N ILE A 140 1.54 -1.63 11.42
CA ILE A 140 0.82 -1.06 10.26
C ILE A 140 1.84 -0.36 9.37
N VAL A 141 1.92 -0.77 8.10
CA VAL A 141 2.74 -0.11 7.09
C VAL A 141 1.84 0.49 6.01
N ASN A 142 1.84 1.81 5.91
CA ASN A 142 1.07 2.54 4.92
C ASN A 142 1.95 2.84 3.69
N VAL A 143 1.49 2.51 2.49
CA VAL A 143 2.16 2.89 1.26
C VAL A 143 1.69 4.27 0.81
N SER A 144 2.47 5.28 1.15
CA SER A 144 2.30 6.67 0.75
C SER A 144 2.89 6.93 -0.65
N SER A 145 3.56 8.05 -0.85
CA SER A 145 4.29 8.40 -2.07
C SER A 145 5.16 9.64 -1.83
N VAL A 146 6.30 9.76 -2.51
CA VAL A 146 7.03 11.04 -2.61
C VAL A 146 6.28 12.08 -3.45
N ALA A 147 5.23 11.66 -4.17
CA ALA A 147 4.38 12.55 -4.98
C ALA A 147 3.48 13.48 -4.16
N THR A 148 3.78 13.72 -2.87
CA THR A 148 3.18 14.79 -2.07
C THR A 148 3.54 16.18 -2.61
N ARG A 149 4.53 16.28 -3.50
CA ARG A 149 4.92 17.48 -4.28
C ARG A 149 4.95 17.23 -5.79
N GLY A 150 4.09 16.34 -6.29
CA GLY A 150 4.06 15.99 -7.71
C GLY A 150 3.24 16.94 -8.57
N ILE A 151 3.69 17.23 -9.81
CA ILE A 151 2.91 17.98 -10.82
C ILE A 151 1.78 17.11 -11.38
N TYR A 152 0.74 17.76 -11.91
CA TYR A 152 -0.38 17.16 -12.65
C TYR A 152 -1.22 16.10 -11.90
N ARG A 153 -1.07 15.96 -10.59
CA ARG A 153 -1.78 15.00 -9.74
C ARG A 153 -2.06 15.54 -8.33
N VAL A 154 -2.45 16.82 -8.25
CA VAL A 154 -2.65 17.54 -6.96
C VAL A 154 -3.62 16.82 -6.02
N PRO A 155 -4.79 16.29 -6.45
CA PRO A 155 -5.69 15.58 -5.53
C PRO A 155 -5.07 14.30 -4.96
N TYR A 156 -4.32 13.56 -5.78
CA TYR A 156 -3.54 12.41 -5.31
C TYR A 156 -2.46 12.82 -4.29
N SER A 157 -1.75 13.94 -4.56
CA SER A 157 -0.73 14.47 -3.64
C SER A 157 -1.35 14.83 -2.28
N ALA A 158 -2.51 15.47 -2.28
CA ALA A 158 -3.25 15.78 -1.06
C ALA A 158 -3.66 14.52 -0.29
N ALA A 159 -4.17 13.50 -0.99
CA ALA A 159 -4.53 12.22 -0.38
C ALA A 159 -3.32 11.52 0.27
N LYS A 160 -2.16 11.53 -0.40
CA LYS A 160 -0.93 10.92 0.14
C LYS A 160 -0.31 11.74 1.29
N GLY A 161 -0.45 13.06 1.26
CA GLY A 161 -0.17 13.91 2.42
C GLY A 161 -1.06 13.55 3.62
N GLY A 162 -2.34 13.25 3.38
CA GLY A 162 -3.27 12.72 4.40
C GLY A 162 -2.81 11.38 4.97
N VAL A 163 -2.29 10.46 4.15
CA VAL A 163 -1.72 9.17 4.62
C VAL A 163 -0.50 9.41 5.51
N ASN A 164 0.35 10.40 5.20
CA ASN A 164 1.50 10.74 6.04
C ASN A 164 1.05 11.25 7.41
N ALA A 165 0.09 12.18 7.46
CA ALA A 165 -0.46 12.71 8.69
C ALA A 165 -1.17 11.62 9.53
N LEU A 166 -1.98 10.76 8.89
CA LEU A 166 -2.62 9.61 9.53
C LEU A 166 -1.58 8.68 10.18
N THR A 167 -0.48 8.38 9.49
CA THR A 167 0.59 7.53 9.99
C THR A 167 1.18 8.07 11.29
N GLN A 168 1.50 9.37 11.31
CA GLN A 168 2.09 10.03 12.47
C GLN A 168 1.11 10.09 13.65
N SER A 169 -0.16 10.43 13.39
CA SER A 169 -1.18 10.54 14.44
C SER A 169 -1.50 9.20 15.07
N LEU A 170 -1.66 8.13 14.28
CA LEU A 170 -1.89 6.78 14.80
C LEU A 170 -0.69 6.25 15.59
N ALA A 171 0.53 6.55 15.15
CA ALA A 171 1.73 6.17 15.90
C ALA A 171 1.79 6.82 17.28
N MET A 172 1.39 8.10 17.39
CA MET A 172 1.30 8.82 18.67
C MET A 172 0.20 8.24 19.58
N GLU A 173 -0.96 7.92 18.99
CA GLU A 173 -2.14 7.46 19.74
C GLU A 173 -2.00 6.02 20.24
N TYR A 174 -1.35 5.13 19.47
CA TYR A 174 -1.31 3.69 19.76
C TYR A 174 0.08 3.13 20.07
N GLY A 175 1.11 3.97 20.13
CA GLY A 175 2.48 3.52 20.42
C GLY A 175 2.64 2.84 21.79
N GLU A 176 1.98 3.37 22.83
CA GLU A 176 1.98 2.77 24.17
C GLU A 176 1.25 1.42 24.22
N ALA A 177 0.32 1.17 23.28
CA ALA A 177 -0.36 -0.12 23.14
C ALA A 177 0.45 -1.16 22.35
N GLY A 178 1.71 -0.85 22.01
CA GLY A 178 2.58 -1.76 21.27
C GLY A 178 2.29 -1.83 19.77
N ILE A 179 1.53 -0.87 19.21
CA ILE A 179 1.22 -0.81 17.78
C ILE A 179 2.15 0.19 17.11
N ARG A 180 2.98 -0.29 16.18
CA ARG A 180 3.81 0.57 15.34
C ARG A 180 3.04 0.95 14.08
N VAL A 181 3.10 2.22 13.71
CA VAL A 181 2.51 2.72 12.46
C VAL A 181 3.57 3.51 11.70
N VAL A 182 3.90 3.06 10.51
CA VAL A 182 4.93 3.65 9.66
C VAL A 182 4.42 3.78 8.23
N ALA A 183 5.07 4.60 7.43
CA ALA A 183 4.80 4.64 5.99
C ALA A 183 6.08 4.46 5.18
N THR A 184 5.96 3.85 4.00
CA THR A 184 6.91 4.02 2.91
C THR A 184 6.37 5.07 1.93
N ALA A 185 7.26 5.84 1.31
CA ALA A 185 6.92 6.78 0.25
C ALA A 185 7.66 6.37 -1.04
N PRO A 186 7.05 5.50 -1.88
CA PRO A 186 7.60 5.13 -3.17
C PRO A 186 7.81 6.31 -4.11
N GLY A 187 8.91 6.29 -4.85
CA GLY A 187 9.11 7.07 -6.07
C GLY A 187 8.47 6.38 -7.29
N GLY A 188 8.98 6.70 -8.48
CA GLY A 188 8.62 5.95 -9.68
C GLY A 188 8.99 4.48 -9.51
N THR A 189 8.06 3.60 -9.85
CA THR A 189 8.26 2.15 -9.70
C THR A 189 8.06 1.47 -11.05
N ASP A 190 9.09 0.77 -11.50
CA ASP A 190 9.04 -0.06 -12.69
C ASP A 190 8.24 -1.33 -12.37
N ALA A 191 7.11 -1.47 -13.04
CA ALA A 191 6.18 -2.56 -12.84
C ALA A 191 5.61 -3.01 -14.20
N PRO A 192 5.27 -4.28 -14.35
CA PRO A 192 4.55 -4.76 -15.54
C PRO A 192 3.29 -3.93 -15.81
N ALA A 193 2.87 -3.93 -17.08
CA ALA A 193 1.61 -3.30 -17.47
C ALA A 193 0.46 -3.79 -16.58
N ARG A 194 -0.38 -2.87 -16.13
CA ARG A 194 -1.48 -3.20 -15.22
C ARG A 194 -2.52 -4.05 -15.93
N ARG A 195 -2.86 -5.19 -15.34
CA ARG A 195 -4.04 -5.97 -15.76
C ARG A 195 -5.34 -5.20 -15.48
N ILE A 196 -5.37 -4.47 -14.37
CA ILE A 196 -6.51 -3.68 -13.91
C ILE A 196 -6.15 -2.20 -14.02
N PRO A 197 -6.62 -1.48 -15.07
CA PRO A 197 -6.33 -0.06 -15.22
C PRO A 197 -7.01 0.76 -14.11
N ARG A 198 -6.38 1.86 -13.69
CA ARG A 198 -6.98 2.81 -12.74
C ARG A 198 -8.04 3.67 -13.39
N ASN A 199 -7.80 4.06 -14.63
CA ASN A 199 -8.75 4.72 -15.54
C ASN A 199 -8.92 3.81 -16.75
N PRO A 200 -10.13 3.32 -17.06
CA PRO A 200 -10.38 2.48 -18.23
C PRO A 200 -10.45 3.27 -19.54
N ALA A 201 -10.56 4.61 -19.47
CA ALA A 201 -10.61 5.45 -20.67
C ALA A 201 -9.22 5.55 -21.34
N GLU A 202 -9.22 5.49 -22.65
CA GLU A 202 -7.99 5.73 -23.43
C GLU A 202 -7.53 7.18 -23.28
N PRO A 203 -6.27 7.43 -22.90
CA PRO A 203 -5.77 8.78 -22.72
C PRO A 203 -5.65 9.51 -24.06
N SER A 204 -6.05 10.77 -24.08
CA SER A 204 -5.81 11.69 -25.22
C SER A 204 -4.31 11.96 -25.42
N ALA A 205 -3.93 12.54 -26.55
CA ALA A 205 -2.54 12.95 -26.79
C ALA A 205 -2.02 13.90 -25.70
N GLN A 206 -2.87 14.87 -25.30
CA GLN A 206 -2.54 15.84 -24.25
C GLN A 206 -2.35 15.17 -22.86
N GLU A 207 -3.13 14.17 -22.52
CA GLU A 207 -2.98 13.44 -21.26
C GLU A 207 -1.71 12.59 -21.25
N ARG A 208 -1.32 12.05 -22.39
CA ARG A 208 -0.01 11.38 -22.55
C ARG A 208 1.16 12.33 -22.33
N ASP A 209 1.08 13.58 -22.85
CA ASP A 209 2.10 14.60 -22.64
C ASP A 209 2.22 14.98 -21.15
N TRP A 210 1.10 15.18 -20.47
CA TRP A 210 1.12 15.44 -19.03
C TRP A 210 1.67 14.28 -18.21
N TYR A 211 1.33 13.04 -18.59
CA TYR A 211 1.88 11.84 -17.96
C TYR A 211 3.40 11.76 -18.19
N GLN A 212 3.88 12.06 -19.40
CA GLN A 212 5.32 12.12 -19.68
C GLN A 212 6.01 13.17 -18.80
N GLY A 213 5.40 14.33 -18.59
CA GLY A 213 5.92 15.34 -17.67
C GLY A 213 6.04 14.83 -16.21
N VAL A 214 5.12 13.96 -15.77
CA VAL A 214 5.26 13.30 -14.46
C VAL A 214 6.42 12.32 -14.42
N VAL A 215 6.63 11.55 -15.50
CA VAL A 215 7.76 10.63 -15.62
C VAL A 215 9.08 11.41 -15.57
N ASP A 216 9.19 12.48 -16.34
CA ASP A 216 10.39 13.32 -16.42
C ASP A 216 10.71 13.98 -15.08
N GLN A 217 9.69 14.52 -14.39
CA GLN A 217 9.85 15.05 -13.03
C GLN A 217 10.38 13.98 -12.07
N THR A 218 9.76 12.80 -12.10
CA THR A 218 10.11 11.71 -11.17
C THR A 218 11.55 11.24 -11.36
N VAL A 219 12.01 11.10 -12.61
CA VAL A 219 13.40 10.75 -12.91
C VAL A 219 14.35 11.89 -12.55
N SER A 220 13.96 13.12 -12.87
CA SER A 220 14.77 14.33 -12.60
C SER A 220 14.99 14.55 -11.10
N SER A 221 13.97 14.36 -10.26
CA SER A 221 14.06 14.54 -8.80
C SER A 221 14.81 13.40 -8.10
N SER A 222 14.81 12.20 -8.65
CA SER A 222 15.59 11.07 -8.11
C SER A 222 17.10 11.29 -8.32
N LEU A 223 17.90 11.09 -7.27
CA LEU A 223 19.37 11.10 -7.38
C LEU A 223 19.89 9.92 -8.20
N MET A 224 19.22 8.77 -8.13
CA MET A 224 19.59 7.57 -8.89
C MET A 224 19.16 7.61 -10.36
N LYS A 225 18.40 8.64 -10.80
CA LYS A 225 17.97 8.87 -12.18
C LYS A 225 17.25 7.69 -12.85
N ARG A 226 16.55 6.88 -12.06
CA ARG A 226 15.76 5.73 -12.52
C ARG A 226 14.55 5.47 -11.66
N TYR A 227 13.65 4.68 -12.15
CA TYR A 227 12.61 4.06 -11.34
C TYR A 227 13.19 2.94 -10.47
N GLY A 228 12.60 2.73 -9.31
CA GLY A 228 12.86 1.56 -8.47
C GLY A 228 12.07 0.35 -8.95
N THR A 229 12.55 -0.84 -8.60
CA THR A 229 11.86 -2.11 -8.89
C THR A 229 10.80 -2.44 -7.85
N LEU A 230 9.90 -3.39 -8.16
CA LEU A 230 8.96 -3.94 -7.17
C LEU A 230 9.69 -4.59 -5.98
N ASP A 231 10.86 -5.18 -6.22
CA ASP A 231 11.69 -5.79 -5.16
C ASP A 231 12.26 -4.74 -4.21
N GLU A 232 12.75 -3.62 -4.72
CA GLU A 232 13.26 -2.52 -3.90
C GLU A 232 12.14 -1.92 -3.03
N GLN A 233 10.93 -1.74 -3.57
CA GLN A 233 9.77 -1.26 -2.81
C GLN A 233 9.33 -2.26 -1.75
N SER A 234 9.17 -3.52 -2.12
CA SER A 234 8.71 -4.56 -1.18
C SER A 234 9.72 -4.85 -0.08
N ALA A 235 11.02 -4.71 -0.34
CA ALA A 235 12.07 -4.89 0.67
C ALA A 235 11.93 -3.89 1.82
N ALA A 236 11.74 -2.61 1.51
CA ALA A 236 11.55 -1.57 2.51
C ALA A 236 10.24 -1.76 3.31
N ILE A 237 9.13 -2.13 2.63
CA ILE A 237 7.86 -2.41 3.28
C ILE A 237 8.00 -3.58 4.27
N LEU A 238 8.62 -4.68 3.85
CA LEU A 238 8.80 -5.86 4.69
C LEU A 238 9.78 -5.62 5.84
N PHE A 239 10.84 -4.82 5.63
CA PHE A 239 11.71 -4.40 6.73
C PHE A 239 10.92 -3.64 7.80
N LEU A 240 10.14 -2.61 7.40
CA LEU A 240 9.34 -1.82 8.33
C LEU A 240 8.22 -2.63 9.02
N ALA A 241 7.69 -3.66 8.35
CA ALA A 241 6.70 -4.56 8.91
C ALA A 241 7.27 -5.51 9.97
N SER A 242 8.55 -5.83 9.89
CA SER A 242 9.22 -6.84 10.73
C SER A 242 9.62 -6.33 12.10
N ASP A 243 10.00 -7.26 12.98
CA ASP A 243 10.51 -6.96 14.31
C ASP A 243 11.92 -6.31 14.28
N GLU A 244 12.64 -6.37 13.14
CA GLU A 244 13.89 -5.62 12.92
C GLU A 244 13.68 -4.09 12.98
N ALA A 245 12.46 -3.62 12.68
CA ALA A 245 12.06 -2.21 12.80
C ALA A 245 11.35 -1.89 14.12
N SER A 246 11.57 -2.67 15.18
CA SER A 246 10.85 -2.56 16.46
C SER A 246 10.93 -1.18 17.14
N TYR A 247 11.96 -0.39 16.87
CA TYR A 247 12.12 0.97 17.39
C TYR A 247 11.79 2.08 16.37
N ILE A 248 11.08 1.73 15.27
CA ILE A 248 10.69 2.65 14.22
C ILE A 248 9.16 2.76 14.18
N THR A 249 8.64 3.95 14.49
CA THR A 249 7.20 4.30 14.38
C THR A 249 7.04 5.78 14.08
N GLY A 250 5.88 6.21 13.56
CA GLY A 250 5.54 7.60 13.28
C GLY A 250 6.33 8.24 12.12
N THR A 251 7.07 7.46 11.35
CA THR A 251 7.92 7.96 10.26
C THR A 251 7.38 7.64 8.88
N VAL A 252 7.78 8.44 7.91
CA VAL A 252 7.56 8.21 6.48
C VAL A 252 8.93 8.01 5.84
N LEU A 253 9.22 6.81 5.36
CA LEU A 253 10.48 6.46 4.73
C LEU A 253 10.39 6.61 3.21
N PRO A 254 11.09 7.58 2.58
CA PRO A 254 11.18 7.65 1.12
C PRO A 254 11.94 6.44 0.54
N VAL A 255 11.32 5.77 -0.43
CA VAL A 255 11.92 4.67 -1.21
C VAL A 255 11.91 5.10 -2.68
N ALA A 256 12.72 6.10 -2.99
CA ALA A 256 12.57 6.90 -4.21
C ALA A 256 13.93 7.30 -4.86
N GLY A 257 14.99 6.55 -4.56
CA GLY A 257 16.31 6.84 -5.13
C GLY A 257 16.86 8.22 -4.78
N GLY A 258 16.53 8.72 -3.57
CA GLY A 258 17.01 10.01 -3.05
C GLY A 258 16.06 11.19 -3.28
N ASP A 259 14.87 10.99 -3.87
CA ASP A 259 13.80 12.00 -3.87
C ASP A 259 13.14 12.03 -2.48
N PRO A 260 13.17 13.16 -1.75
CA PRO A 260 12.61 13.24 -0.40
C PRO A 260 11.08 13.43 -0.38
N GLY A 261 10.47 13.77 -1.51
CA GLY A 261 9.05 14.10 -1.61
C GLY A 261 8.71 15.56 -1.33
#